data_a00d81ab670fdad7786c0181ed27b14d
#
_entry.id   a00d81ab670fdad7786c0181ed27b14d
#
_cell.length_a   1.000
_cell.length_b   1.000
_cell.length_c   1.000
_cell.angle_alpha   90.00
_cell.angle_beta   90.00
_cell.angle_gamma   90.00
#
_symmetry.space_group_name_H-M   'P 1'
#
loop_
_entity.id
_entity.type
_entity.pdbx_description
1 polymer ?
#
loop_
_entity_poly.entity_id
_entity_poly.type
_entity_poly.pdbx_seq_one_letter_code
_entity_poly.pdbx_strand_id
1 'polypeptide(L)'
;LSARYQLDGTELNTSPSIGIAIAPRDAQEVDTLIRYADGAMYSAKRAGRGQYRFFDPSLNRVNIQEFQFEQRFGEALRQHQFVLHYQPQICVDTLEVCGYEALVRWQHPEFGLVYPDRFIGVAERSGFIVPLGMEVLRLACRQLAAWRAEGLDTGVAVNVSALQLFQPDFSAQVLRVIAETGIEPRRLELEITETAVLDREDVAIANLEALRDAGLGISLDDFGKGYAGFAHLYSLPITKLKIDRSLIAQLSNQHDDSLIVASTITLAKRLSLRVVAEGVETRDQLICLKLGGCDVAQGYHFSRPLPAEQVHDFHDSFTTTPVA
;
A
#
# COMPACT_ATOMS: atom_id res chain seq x y z
N LEU A 1 -0.55 17.58 35.77
CA LEU A 1 -0.67 17.92 34.35
C LEU A 1 -1.88 17.21 33.64
N SER A 2 -2.56 16.30 34.33
CA SER A 2 -3.77 15.63 33.81
C SER A 2 -5.07 16.20 34.40
N ALA A 3 -5.02 17.40 34.97
CA ALA A 3 -6.22 18.07 35.47
C ALA A 3 -7.07 18.56 34.29
N ARG A 4 -8.37 18.57 34.50
CA ARG A 4 -9.32 19.13 33.52
C ARG A 4 -9.19 20.65 33.49
N TYR A 5 -9.18 21.23 32.30
CA TYR A 5 -9.13 22.66 32.08
C TYR A 5 -10.45 23.14 31.54
N GLN A 6 -10.94 24.28 32.00
CA GLN A 6 -12.06 24.98 31.38
C GLN A 6 -11.53 26.17 30.57
N LEU A 7 -11.83 26.16 29.26
CA LEU A 7 -11.51 27.27 28.38
C LEU A 7 -12.81 27.71 27.68
N ASP A 8 -13.22 28.94 27.86
CA ASP A 8 -14.41 29.55 27.26
C ASP A 8 -15.68 28.68 27.41
N GLY A 9 -15.88 28.08 28.58
CA GLY A 9 -17.04 27.23 28.88
C GLY A 9 -16.94 25.79 28.35
N THR A 10 -15.85 25.43 27.69
CA THR A 10 -15.60 24.07 27.19
C THR A 10 -14.62 23.34 28.11
N GLU A 11 -14.99 22.13 28.55
CA GLU A 11 -14.12 21.29 29.37
C GLU A 11 -13.10 20.56 28.48
N LEU A 12 -11.81 20.85 28.66
CA LEU A 12 -10.73 20.23 27.93
C LEU A 12 -10.00 19.22 28.82
N ASN A 13 -9.93 17.98 28.35
CA ASN A 13 -9.10 16.95 28.95
C ASN A 13 -7.79 16.85 28.16
N THR A 14 -6.66 17.18 28.80
CA THR A 14 -5.34 17.04 28.19
C THR A 14 -4.42 16.22 29.09
N SER A 15 -3.59 15.37 28.50
CA SER A 15 -2.58 14.61 29.22
C SER A 15 -1.25 14.70 28.47
N PRO A 16 -0.15 15.07 29.15
CA PRO A 16 1.16 15.14 28.52
C PRO A 16 1.74 13.75 28.28
N SER A 17 2.45 13.59 27.17
CA SER A 17 3.37 12.47 26.94
C SER A 17 4.78 12.98 27.18
N ILE A 18 5.57 12.27 28.02
CA ILE A 18 6.88 12.72 28.47
C ILE A 18 7.94 11.69 28.05
N GLY A 19 8.99 12.15 27.39
CA GLY A 19 10.18 11.37 27.13
C GLY A 19 11.32 11.78 28.06
N ILE A 20 12.10 10.80 28.52
CA ILE A 20 13.17 10.99 29.49
C ILE A 20 14.45 10.35 28.96
N ALA A 21 15.52 11.17 28.86
CA ALA A 21 16.88 10.67 28.62
C ALA A 21 17.79 11.15 29.77
N ILE A 22 18.72 10.33 30.20
CA ILE A 22 19.54 10.54 31.39
C ILE A 22 21.01 10.68 31.01
N ALA A 23 21.64 11.80 31.37
CA ALA A 23 23.07 11.95 31.28
C ALA A 23 23.76 11.38 32.56
N PRO A 24 24.94 10.78 32.44
CA PRO A 24 25.67 10.42 31.23
C PRO A 24 25.28 9.04 30.68
N ARG A 25 24.24 8.37 31.25
CA ARG A 25 23.86 6.99 30.98
C ARG A 25 23.47 6.79 29.52
N ASP A 26 22.65 7.67 28.97
CA ASP A 26 22.07 7.52 27.64
C ASP A 26 22.90 8.31 26.59
N ALA A 27 23.40 9.48 26.94
CA ALA A 27 24.38 10.25 26.15
C ALA A 27 25.06 11.31 27.01
N GLN A 28 26.16 11.91 26.49
CA GLN A 28 26.87 13.02 27.13
C GLN A 28 26.60 14.36 26.45
N GLU A 29 26.26 14.36 25.17
CA GLU A 29 26.00 15.57 24.40
C GLU A 29 24.53 15.99 24.53
N VAL A 30 24.30 17.30 24.71
CA VAL A 30 22.96 17.87 24.93
C VAL A 30 22.02 17.60 23.75
N ASP A 31 22.49 17.83 22.53
CA ASP A 31 21.67 17.61 21.34
C ASP A 31 21.26 16.14 21.18
N THR A 32 22.15 15.23 21.53
CA THR A 32 21.85 13.79 21.53
C THR A 32 20.84 13.41 22.61
N LEU A 33 20.96 14.01 23.82
CA LEU A 33 19.98 13.78 24.90
C LEU A 33 18.59 14.29 24.54
N ILE A 34 18.50 15.49 23.94
CA ILE A 34 17.23 16.06 23.50
C ILE A 34 16.59 15.13 22.45
N ARG A 35 17.34 14.71 21.44
CA ARG A 35 16.86 13.78 20.42
C ARG A 35 16.39 12.43 21.01
N TYR A 36 17.07 11.93 22.04
CA TYR A 36 16.70 10.71 22.74
C TYR A 36 15.43 10.88 23.58
N ALA A 37 15.30 12.00 24.26
CA ALA A 37 14.10 12.34 25.02
C ALA A 37 12.89 12.51 24.08
N ASP A 38 13.06 13.14 22.91
CA ASP A 38 12.00 13.28 21.91
C ASP A 38 11.54 11.92 21.38
N GLY A 39 12.48 11.00 21.06
CA GLY A 39 12.15 9.64 20.67
C GLY A 39 11.38 8.87 21.73
N ALA A 40 11.76 9.02 23.00
CA ALA A 40 11.05 8.41 24.13
C ALA A 40 9.65 9.05 24.34
N MET A 41 9.50 10.37 24.16
CA MET A 41 8.21 11.05 24.20
C MET A 41 7.28 10.53 23.07
N TYR A 42 7.81 10.35 21.88
CA TYR A 42 7.05 9.78 20.76
C TYR A 42 6.59 8.35 21.07
N SER A 43 7.45 7.51 21.65
CA SER A 43 7.08 6.19 22.18
C SER A 43 5.94 6.26 23.19
N ALA A 44 5.95 7.25 24.09
CA ALA A 44 4.87 7.45 25.07
C ALA A 44 3.55 7.84 24.39
N LYS A 45 3.58 8.68 23.35
CA LYS A 45 2.40 9.02 22.54
C LYS A 45 1.81 7.79 21.84
N ARG A 46 2.65 6.93 21.27
CA ARG A 46 2.23 5.68 20.60
C ARG A 46 1.59 4.67 21.55
N ALA A 47 2.08 4.59 22.76
CA ALA A 47 1.59 3.63 23.75
C ALA A 47 0.32 4.07 24.51
N GLY A 48 -0.44 5.04 23.96
CA GLY A 48 -1.73 5.47 24.50
C GLY A 48 -1.74 6.86 25.11
N ARG A 49 -0.68 7.66 24.93
CA ARG A 49 -0.54 9.03 25.50
C ARG A 49 -0.60 9.04 27.04
N GLY A 50 -0.54 10.22 27.65
CA GLY A 50 -0.76 10.40 29.09
C GLY A 50 0.24 9.68 30.01
N GLN A 51 1.41 9.30 29.51
CA GLN A 51 2.42 8.54 30.23
C GLN A 51 3.83 9.07 29.96
N TYR A 52 4.80 8.61 30.73
CA TYR A 52 6.21 8.86 30.46
C TYR A 52 6.93 7.59 30.01
N ARG A 53 7.99 7.76 29.23
CA ARG A 53 8.92 6.68 28.86
C ARG A 53 10.35 7.15 28.96
N PHE A 54 11.20 6.26 29.45
CA PHE A 54 12.64 6.43 29.37
C PHE A 54 13.14 6.06 27.98
N PHE A 55 14.25 6.67 27.63
CA PHE A 55 15.01 6.28 26.46
C PHE A 55 15.37 4.79 26.52
N ASP A 56 15.11 4.08 25.42
CA ASP A 56 15.50 2.70 25.20
C ASP A 56 16.21 2.60 23.84
N PRO A 57 17.50 2.22 23.81
CA PRO A 57 18.25 2.13 22.57
C PRO A 57 17.63 1.20 21.52
N SER A 58 16.95 0.13 21.94
CA SER A 58 16.34 -0.87 21.05
C SER A 58 15.11 -0.35 20.32
N LEU A 59 14.32 0.49 20.98
CA LEU A 59 13.11 1.11 20.43
C LEU A 59 13.40 2.45 19.74
N ASN A 60 14.53 3.05 20.03
CA ASN A 60 14.74 4.45 19.73
C ASN A 60 15.14 4.73 18.28
N ARG A 61 15.91 3.84 17.63
CA ARG A 61 16.31 4.06 16.22
C ARG A 61 15.10 4.10 15.29
N VAL A 62 14.14 3.20 15.49
CA VAL A 62 12.90 3.15 14.71
C VAL A 62 12.04 4.37 14.99
N ASN A 63 11.86 4.72 16.28
CA ASN A 63 11.02 5.85 16.69
C ASN A 63 11.57 7.21 16.26
N ILE A 64 12.89 7.43 16.33
CA ILE A 64 13.52 8.67 15.85
C ILE A 64 13.34 8.81 14.35
N GLN A 65 13.54 7.73 13.60
CA GLN A 65 13.40 7.76 12.15
C GLN A 65 11.95 7.98 11.73
N GLU A 66 10.99 7.33 12.40
CA GLU A 66 9.56 7.55 12.16
C GLU A 66 9.17 9.01 12.42
N PHE A 67 9.67 9.59 13.53
CA PHE A 67 9.45 11.00 13.83
C PHE A 67 10.07 11.92 12.76
N GLN A 68 11.28 11.63 12.31
CA GLN A 68 11.91 12.39 11.22
C GLN A 68 11.10 12.31 9.92
N PHE A 69 10.54 11.14 9.60
CA PHE A 69 9.68 10.98 8.44
C PHE A 69 8.40 11.82 8.57
N GLU A 70 7.72 11.74 9.72
CA GLU A 70 6.51 12.53 9.98
C GLU A 70 6.74 14.02 9.80
N GLN A 71 7.84 14.57 10.33
CA GLN A 71 8.17 15.99 10.21
C GLN A 71 8.46 16.41 8.75
N ARG A 72 8.94 15.50 7.91
CA ARG A 72 9.37 15.80 6.54
C ARG A 72 8.32 15.51 5.48
N PHE A 73 7.24 14.81 5.79
CA PHE A 73 6.23 14.44 4.80
C PHE A 73 5.69 15.63 3.99
N GLY A 74 5.32 16.72 4.66
CA GLY A 74 4.78 17.90 4.00
C GLY A 74 5.78 18.57 3.05
N GLU A 75 7.06 18.57 3.40
CA GLU A 75 8.13 19.07 2.53
C GLU A 75 8.39 18.13 1.37
N ALA A 76 8.44 16.81 1.65
CA ALA A 76 8.64 15.77 0.65
C ALA A 76 7.58 15.83 -0.47
N LEU A 77 6.32 16.08 -0.09
CA LEU A 77 5.24 16.24 -1.05
C LEU A 77 5.43 17.48 -1.94
N ARG A 78 5.77 18.63 -1.33
CA ARG A 78 6.01 19.87 -2.08
C ARG A 78 7.24 19.82 -3.00
N GLN A 79 8.24 19.03 -2.61
CA GLN A 79 9.49 18.87 -3.38
C GLN A 79 9.45 17.67 -4.34
N HIS A 80 8.28 17.03 -4.54
CA HIS A 80 8.10 15.89 -5.43
C HIS A 80 9.07 14.72 -5.16
N GLN A 81 9.36 14.45 -3.88
CA GLN A 81 10.27 13.39 -3.49
C GLN A 81 9.63 11.98 -3.54
N PHE A 82 8.31 11.90 -3.69
CA PHE A 82 7.63 10.62 -3.89
C PHE A 82 7.61 10.27 -5.37
N VAL A 83 8.05 9.06 -5.68
CA VAL A 83 8.09 8.51 -7.04
C VAL A 83 7.43 7.14 -7.07
N LEU A 84 7.10 6.64 -8.25
CA LEU A 84 6.51 5.32 -8.42
C LEU A 84 7.48 4.36 -9.12
N HIS A 85 7.57 3.15 -8.60
CA HIS A 85 8.12 2.01 -9.29
C HIS A 85 6.97 1.08 -9.68
N TYR A 86 7.11 0.37 -10.79
CA TYR A 86 6.06 -0.42 -11.39
C TYR A 86 6.46 -1.89 -11.44
N GLN A 87 5.66 -2.76 -10.83
CA GLN A 87 5.89 -4.18 -10.88
C GLN A 87 4.96 -4.82 -11.91
N PRO A 88 5.49 -5.59 -12.90
CA PRO A 88 4.67 -6.19 -13.92
C PRO A 88 3.74 -7.28 -13.37
N GLN A 89 2.52 -7.27 -13.88
CA GLN A 89 1.50 -8.29 -13.70
C GLN A 89 1.40 -9.10 -15.00
N ILE A 90 1.59 -10.42 -14.91
CA ILE A 90 1.71 -11.31 -16.07
C ILE A 90 0.47 -12.19 -16.16
N CYS A 91 -0.16 -12.22 -17.32
CA CYS A 91 -1.24 -13.16 -17.62
C CYS A 91 -0.67 -14.59 -17.63
N VAL A 92 -1.20 -15.48 -16.79
CA VAL A 92 -0.66 -16.85 -16.60
C VAL A 92 -0.81 -17.71 -17.86
N ASP A 93 -1.86 -17.49 -18.62
CA ASP A 93 -2.14 -18.30 -19.82
C ASP A 93 -1.28 -17.89 -21.02
N THR A 94 -1.19 -16.58 -21.31
CA THR A 94 -0.47 -16.05 -22.48
C THR A 94 0.98 -15.71 -22.20
N LEU A 95 1.35 -15.55 -20.92
CA LEU A 95 2.64 -15.03 -20.47
C LEU A 95 2.95 -13.61 -20.99
N GLU A 96 1.91 -12.81 -21.23
CA GLU A 96 2.03 -11.42 -21.63
C GLU A 96 1.84 -10.50 -20.43
N VAL A 97 2.42 -9.30 -20.49
CA VAL A 97 2.18 -8.26 -19.48
C VAL A 97 0.74 -7.75 -19.62
N CYS A 98 -0.05 -7.88 -18.57
CA CYS A 98 -1.45 -7.42 -18.55
C CYS A 98 -1.68 -6.15 -17.72
N GLY A 99 -0.66 -5.66 -17.02
CA GLY A 99 -0.71 -4.45 -16.22
C GLY A 99 0.53 -4.30 -15.33
N TYR A 100 0.51 -3.29 -14.52
CA TYR A 100 1.56 -3.02 -13.54
C TYR A 100 0.96 -2.60 -12.21
N GLU A 101 1.58 -2.96 -11.10
CA GLU A 101 1.30 -2.37 -9.80
C GLU A 101 2.24 -1.20 -9.53
N ALA A 102 1.66 -0.03 -9.21
CA ALA A 102 2.40 1.17 -8.84
C ALA A 102 2.75 1.15 -7.34
N LEU A 103 4.02 1.09 -7.07
CA LEU A 103 4.58 0.98 -5.73
C LEU A 103 5.33 2.27 -5.38
N VAL A 104 4.80 3.04 -4.44
CA VAL A 104 5.41 4.30 -4.02
C VAL A 104 6.81 4.09 -3.44
N ARG A 105 7.71 5.02 -3.72
CA ARG A 105 9.05 5.12 -3.16
C ARG A 105 9.28 6.56 -2.72
N TRP A 106 10.06 6.76 -1.69
CA TRP A 106 10.45 8.09 -1.25
C TRP A 106 11.93 8.32 -1.52
N GLN A 107 12.26 9.25 -2.42
CA GLN A 107 13.62 9.73 -2.66
C GLN A 107 14.01 10.72 -1.55
N HIS A 108 14.39 10.14 -0.39
CA HIS A 108 14.73 10.95 0.79
C HIS A 108 16.14 11.54 0.65
N PRO A 109 16.34 12.85 0.92
CA PRO A 109 17.64 13.50 0.69
C PRO A 109 18.78 12.91 1.54
N GLU A 110 18.49 12.36 2.72
CA GLU A 110 19.50 11.79 3.63
C GLU A 110 19.58 10.27 3.56
N PHE A 111 18.44 9.58 3.31
CA PHE A 111 18.37 8.12 3.36
C PHE A 111 18.35 7.45 1.99
N GLY A 112 18.41 8.23 0.91
CA GLY A 112 18.27 7.72 -0.46
C GLY A 112 16.87 7.18 -0.72
N LEU A 113 16.77 6.08 -1.46
CA LEU A 113 15.49 5.46 -1.80
C LEU A 113 14.90 4.70 -0.61
N VAL A 114 13.81 5.22 -0.04
CA VAL A 114 13.09 4.62 1.10
C VAL A 114 11.87 3.85 0.59
N TYR A 115 11.73 2.62 1.08
CA TYR A 115 10.65 1.70 0.69
C TYR A 115 9.40 1.89 1.56
N PRO A 116 8.20 1.50 1.07
CA PRO A 116 6.90 1.75 1.71
C PRO A 116 6.79 1.22 3.14
N ASP A 117 7.33 0.04 3.41
CA ASP A 117 7.33 -0.62 4.73
C ASP A 117 7.90 0.25 5.86
N ARG A 118 8.77 1.20 5.50
CA ARG A 118 9.40 2.10 6.46
C ARG A 118 8.58 3.36 6.78
N PHE A 119 7.74 3.83 5.88
CA PHE A 119 7.06 5.13 6.04
C PHE A 119 5.53 5.10 5.90
N ILE A 120 4.93 4.10 5.23
CA ILE A 120 3.47 4.04 5.04
C ILE A 120 2.76 3.96 6.39
N GLY A 121 3.19 3.08 7.31
CA GLY A 121 2.59 3.01 8.64
C GLY A 121 2.72 4.30 9.45
N VAL A 122 3.76 5.11 9.21
CA VAL A 122 3.90 6.45 9.83
C VAL A 122 2.91 7.43 9.18
N ALA A 123 2.78 7.41 7.86
CA ALA A 123 1.85 8.25 7.11
C ALA A 123 0.38 7.95 7.50
N GLU A 124 0.03 6.69 7.72
CA GLU A 124 -1.30 6.30 8.20
C GLU A 124 -1.58 6.82 9.61
N ARG A 125 -0.67 6.58 10.56
CA ARG A 125 -0.85 7.06 11.94
C ARG A 125 -0.92 8.58 12.08
N SER A 126 -0.23 9.30 11.22
CA SER A 126 -0.26 10.79 11.19
C SER A 126 -1.43 11.35 10.36
N GLY A 127 -2.16 10.51 9.62
CA GLY A 127 -3.16 10.93 8.66
C GLY A 127 -2.59 11.49 7.34
N PHE A 128 -1.27 11.53 7.20
CA PHE A 128 -0.61 12.01 5.98
C PHE A 128 -0.82 11.08 4.78
N ILE A 129 -1.23 9.84 5.03
CA ILE A 129 -1.55 8.89 3.96
C ILE A 129 -2.63 9.42 2.99
N VAL A 130 -3.53 10.29 3.46
CA VAL A 130 -4.59 10.86 2.62
C VAL A 130 -4.01 11.78 1.54
N PRO A 131 -3.24 12.85 1.84
CA PRO A 131 -2.60 13.66 0.80
C PRO A 131 -1.55 12.89 -0.01
N LEU A 132 -0.79 11.97 0.61
CA LEU A 132 0.17 11.14 -0.08
C LEU A 132 -0.50 10.23 -1.12
N GLY A 133 -1.56 9.54 -0.74
CA GLY A 133 -2.26 8.64 -1.65
C GLY A 133 -2.91 9.36 -2.83
N MET A 134 -3.41 10.58 -2.61
CA MET A 134 -3.88 11.42 -3.73
C MET A 134 -2.75 11.83 -4.68
N GLU A 135 -1.54 12.07 -4.17
CA GLU A 135 -0.38 12.33 -5.05
C GLU A 135 0.04 11.07 -5.81
N VAL A 136 0.05 9.91 -5.16
CA VAL A 136 0.30 8.60 -5.80
C VAL A 136 -0.68 8.36 -6.95
N LEU A 137 -1.97 8.61 -6.75
CA LEU A 137 -3.00 8.50 -7.80
C LEU A 137 -2.73 9.47 -8.96
N ARG A 138 -2.36 10.73 -8.68
CA ARG A 138 -2.00 11.69 -9.73
C ARG A 138 -0.76 11.25 -10.53
N LEU A 139 0.27 10.76 -9.84
CA LEU A 139 1.48 10.26 -10.48
C LEU A 139 1.18 9.05 -11.37
N ALA A 140 0.39 8.09 -10.89
CA ALA A 140 -0.01 6.91 -11.65
C ALA A 140 -0.83 7.29 -12.90
N CYS A 141 -1.82 8.18 -12.76
CA CYS A 141 -2.63 8.63 -13.88
C CYS A 141 -1.83 9.43 -14.93
N ARG A 142 -0.91 10.30 -14.49
CA ARG A 142 0.00 11.02 -15.40
C ARG A 142 0.92 10.05 -16.14
N GLN A 143 1.43 9.04 -15.47
CA GLN A 143 2.29 8.05 -16.10
C GLN A 143 1.52 7.19 -17.12
N LEU A 144 0.29 6.78 -16.81
CA LEU A 144 -0.58 6.09 -17.76
C LEU A 144 -0.83 6.93 -19.02
N ALA A 145 -1.09 8.24 -18.85
CA ALA A 145 -1.28 9.15 -19.98
C ALA A 145 0.00 9.29 -20.82
N ALA A 146 1.17 9.36 -20.18
CA ALA A 146 2.46 9.41 -20.86
C ALA A 146 2.74 8.13 -21.66
N TRP A 147 2.59 6.96 -21.05
CA TRP A 147 2.78 5.67 -21.72
C TRP A 147 1.83 5.47 -22.90
N ARG A 148 0.58 5.89 -22.75
CA ARG A 148 -0.38 5.84 -23.87
C ARG A 148 0.05 6.73 -25.05
N ALA A 149 0.59 7.93 -24.75
CA ALA A 149 1.11 8.82 -25.80
C ALA A 149 2.34 8.24 -26.51
N GLU A 150 3.10 7.39 -25.82
CA GLU A 150 4.27 6.67 -26.33
C GLU A 150 3.88 5.32 -27.01
N GLY A 151 2.60 4.95 -27.03
CA GLY A 151 2.09 3.74 -27.68
C GLY A 151 1.97 2.52 -26.78
N LEU A 152 2.26 2.64 -25.48
CA LEU A 152 2.10 1.56 -24.51
C LEU A 152 0.68 1.61 -23.91
N ASP A 153 -0.20 0.73 -24.36
CA ASP A 153 -1.57 0.61 -23.87
C ASP A 153 -1.67 -0.41 -22.73
N THR A 154 -1.48 0.03 -21.49
CA THR A 154 -1.46 -0.81 -20.30
C THR A 154 -2.37 -0.28 -19.21
N GLY A 155 -2.57 -1.06 -18.12
CA GLY A 155 -3.26 -0.65 -16.89
C GLY A 155 -2.30 -0.52 -15.71
N VAL A 156 -2.70 0.27 -14.71
CA VAL A 156 -1.95 0.41 -13.45
C VAL A 156 -2.88 0.21 -12.26
N ALA A 157 -2.44 -0.62 -11.33
CA ALA A 157 -3.06 -0.80 -10.02
C ALA A 157 -2.36 0.08 -8.98
N VAL A 158 -3.14 0.68 -8.07
CA VAL A 158 -2.66 1.60 -7.03
C VAL A 158 -3.24 1.20 -5.68
N ASN A 159 -2.38 1.06 -4.69
CA ASN A 159 -2.77 0.77 -3.31
C ASN A 159 -3.48 1.96 -2.66
N VAL A 160 -4.60 1.70 -1.99
CA VAL A 160 -5.44 2.69 -1.30
C VAL A 160 -5.58 2.31 0.18
N SER A 161 -5.20 3.22 1.07
CA SER A 161 -5.39 3.02 2.51
C SER A 161 -6.85 3.19 2.93
N ALA A 162 -7.24 2.49 3.99
CA ALA A 162 -8.55 2.64 4.64
C ALA A 162 -8.90 4.12 4.96
N LEU A 163 -7.92 4.88 5.43
CA LEU A 163 -8.12 6.30 5.77
C LEU A 163 -8.48 7.18 4.56
N GLN A 164 -8.02 6.82 3.37
CA GLN A 164 -8.43 7.49 2.13
C GLN A 164 -9.85 7.10 1.75
N LEU A 165 -10.15 5.79 1.81
CA LEU A 165 -11.45 5.25 1.43
C LEU A 165 -12.58 5.79 2.32
N PHE A 166 -12.28 6.13 3.58
CA PHE A 166 -13.23 6.73 4.52
C PHE A 166 -13.47 8.23 4.32
N GLN A 167 -12.76 8.88 3.40
CA GLN A 167 -13.07 10.28 3.06
C GLN A 167 -14.36 10.32 2.22
N PRO A 168 -15.38 11.09 2.61
CA PRO A 168 -16.67 11.10 1.92
C PRO A 168 -16.58 11.54 0.45
N ASP A 169 -15.56 12.32 0.10
CA ASP A 169 -15.33 12.86 -1.24
C ASP A 169 -14.23 12.12 -2.02
N PHE A 170 -13.76 10.96 -1.52
CA PHE A 170 -12.67 10.21 -2.13
C PHE A 170 -12.96 9.84 -3.59
N SER A 171 -14.12 9.27 -3.87
CA SER A 171 -14.50 8.91 -5.24
C SER A 171 -14.54 10.12 -6.18
N ALA A 172 -15.08 11.24 -5.72
CA ALA A 172 -15.10 12.48 -6.50
C ALA A 172 -13.69 13.03 -6.78
N GLN A 173 -12.77 12.91 -5.83
CA GLN A 173 -11.38 13.32 -6.02
C GLN A 173 -10.67 12.43 -7.05
N VAL A 174 -10.84 11.10 -6.97
CA VAL A 174 -10.27 10.16 -7.95
C VAL A 174 -10.79 10.43 -9.35
N LEU A 175 -12.10 10.57 -9.51
CA LEU A 175 -12.72 10.85 -10.81
C LEU A 175 -12.26 12.20 -11.40
N ARG A 176 -11.99 13.19 -10.56
CA ARG A 176 -11.39 14.46 -10.99
C ARG A 176 -9.99 14.26 -11.55
N VAL A 177 -9.13 13.48 -10.88
CA VAL A 177 -7.78 13.16 -11.37
C VAL A 177 -7.82 12.44 -12.72
N ILE A 178 -8.75 11.49 -12.89
CA ILE A 178 -8.97 10.78 -14.15
C ILE A 178 -9.37 11.76 -15.27
N ALA A 179 -10.32 12.67 -14.97
CA ALA A 179 -10.76 13.67 -15.94
C ALA A 179 -9.65 14.67 -16.32
N GLU A 180 -8.84 15.11 -15.35
CA GLU A 180 -7.70 16.02 -15.58
C GLU A 180 -6.59 15.39 -16.43
N THR A 181 -6.36 14.08 -16.31
CA THR A 181 -5.31 13.37 -17.04
C THR A 181 -5.80 12.75 -18.36
N GLY A 182 -7.12 12.63 -18.54
CA GLY A 182 -7.74 12.09 -19.75
C GLY A 182 -7.53 10.59 -19.95
N ILE A 183 -7.15 9.86 -18.90
CA ILE A 183 -7.02 8.40 -18.97
C ILE A 183 -8.39 7.74 -19.02
N GLU A 184 -8.46 6.54 -19.59
CA GLU A 184 -9.66 5.72 -19.50
C GLU A 184 -9.79 5.11 -18.10
N PRO A 185 -10.95 5.24 -17.41
CA PRO A 185 -11.12 4.73 -16.05
C PRO A 185 -10.74 3.25 -15.89
N ARG A 186 -11.03 2.41 -16.88
CA ARG A 186 -10.70 0.98 -16.89
C ARG A 186 -9.19 0.65 -16.85
N ARG A 187 -8.33 1.65 -17.07
CA ARG A 187 -6.87 1.49 -16.99
C ARG A 187 -6.32 1.74 -15.59
N LEU A 188 -7.14 2.29 -14.71
CA LEU A 188 -6.81 2.46 -13.30
C LEU A 188 -7.54 1.42 -12.47
N GLU A 189 -6.79 0.73 -11.63
CA GLU A 189 -7.30 -0.21 -10.64
C GLU A 189 -6.92 0.28 -9.24
N LEU A 190 -7.82 0.13 -8.29
CA LEU A 190 -7.56 0.43 -6.88
C LEU A 190 -7.43 -0.88 -6.11
N GLU A 191 -6.34 -1.02 -5.36
CA GLU A 191 -6.09 -2.15 -4.48
C GLU A 191 -6.40 -1.74 -3.03
N ILE A 192 -7.29 -2.48 -2.40
CA ILE A 192 -7.75 -2.25 -1.04
C ILE A 192 -7.53 -3.50 -0.20
N THR A 193 -7.07 -3.34 1.03
CA THR A 193 -6.95 -4.48 1.94
C THR A 193 -8.31 -4.87 2.53
N GLU A 194 -8.44 -6.12 2.92
CA GLU A 194 -9.63 -6.67 3.55
C GLU A 194 -10.08 -5.84 4.78
N THR A 195 -9.13 -5.47 5.65
CA THR A 195 -9.42 -4.67 6.84
C THR A 195 -9.87 -3.25 6.53
N ALA A 196 -9.51 -2.72 5.38
CA ALA A 196 -9.90 -1.36 4.97
C ALA A 196 -11.41 -1.18 4.77
N VAL A 197 -12.14 -2.25 4.55
CA VAL A 197 -13.59 -2.16 4.25
C VAL A 197 -14.44 -2.40 5.51
N LEU A 198 -13.93 -3.13 6.50
CA LEU A 198 -14.72 -3.57 7.66
C LEU A 198 -15.04 -2.47 8.69
N ASP A 199 -14.20 -1.43 8.83
CA ASP A 199 -14.33 -0.45 9.92
C ASP A 199 -15.35 0.68 9.67
N ARG A 200 -15.64 1.03 8.40
CA ARG A 200 -16.65 2.03 8.00
C ARG A 200 -17.31 1.62 6.69
N GLU A 201 -18.03 0.52 6.74
CA GLU A 201 -18.57 -0.17 5.58
C GLU A 201 -19.41 0.74 4.66
N ASP A 202 -20.31 1.54 5.21
CA ASP A 202 -21.22 2.37 4.39
C ASP A 202 -20.49 3.38 3.49
N VAL A 203 -19.53 4.14 4.04
CA VAL A 203 -18.80 5.19 3.28
C VAL A 203 -17.83 4.56 2.31
N ALA A 204 -17.12 3.51 2.74
CA ALA A 204 -16.16 2.79 1.92
C ALA A 204 -16.86 2.15 0.72
N ILE A 205 -17.94 1.43 0.94
CA ILE A 205 -18.72 0.77 -0.12
C ILE A 205 -19.27 1.80 -1.10
N ALA A 206 -19.85 2.90 -0.63
CA ALA A 206 -20.39 3.95 -1.50
C ALA A 206 -19.30 4.55 -2.43
N ASN A 207 -18.10 4.80 -1.90
CA ASN A 207 -16.96 5.25 -2.71
C ASN A 207 -16.54 4.21 -3.74
N LEU A 208 -16.41 2.94 -3.33
CA LEU A 208 -16.02 1.85 -4.23
C LEU A 208 -17.06 1.59 -5.33
N GLU A 209 -18.35 1.62 -5.01
CA GLU A 209 -19.44 1.49 -5.98
C GLU A 209 -19.40 2.61 -7.01
N ALA A 210 -19.26 3.86 -6.58
CA ALA A 210 -19.16 5.00 -7.48
C ALA A 210 -17.97 4.89 -8.45
N LEU A 211 -16.82 4.37 -7.96
CA LEU A 211 -15.63 4.19 -8.78
C LEU A 211 -15.76 2.99 -9.74
N ARG A 212 -16.32 1.86 -9.28
CA ARG A 212 -16.63 0.71 -10.14
C ARG A 212 -17.61 1.10 -11.25
N ASP A 213 -18.66 1.83 -10.91
CA ASP A 213 -19.68 2.24 -11.88
C ASP A 213 -19.13 3.25 -12.91
N ALA A 214 -18.08 4.00 -12.54
CA ALA A 214 -17.29 4.80 -13.47
C ALA A 214 -16.32 3.98 -14.35
N GLY A 215 -16.19 2.67 -14.09
CA GLY A 215 -15.40 1.73 -14.88
C GLY A 215 -14.00 1.42 -14.36
N LEU A 216 -13.64 1.83 -13.13
CA LEU A 216 -12.39 1.44 -12.50
C LEU A 216 -12.39 -0.05 -12.09
N GLY A 217 -11.22 -0.67 -12.13
CA GLY A 217 -11.00 -1.94 -11.46
C GLY A 217 -10.90 -1.76 -9.93
N ILE A 218 -11.48 -2.68 -9.18
CA ILE A 218 -11.31 -2.74 -7.71
C ILE A 218 -10.77 -4.13 -7.36
N SER A 219 -9.65 -4.17 -6.68
CA SER A 219 -8.98 -5.40 -6.27
C SER A 219 -8.92 -5.50 -4.74
N LEU A 220 -9.26 -6.67 -4.22
CA LEU A 220 -9.06 -6.97 -2.81
C LEU A 220 -7.66 -7.58 -2.63
N ASP A 221 -6.85 -6.90 -1.83
CA ASP A 221 -5.46 -7.25 -1.57
C ASP A 221 -5.27 -8.01 -0.24
N ASP A 222 -4.11 -8.65 -0.09
CA ASP A 222 -3.68 -9.38 1.10
C ASP A 222 -4.62 -10.53 1.52
N PHE A 223 -5.36 -11.12 0.58
CA PHE A 223 -6.30 -12.19 0.92
C PHE A 223 -5.59 -13.45 1.42
N GLY A 224 -5.99 -13.87 2.62
CA GLY A 224 -5.43 -15.05 3.31
C GLY A 224 -4.53 -14.71 4.50
N LYS A 225 -4.22 -13.44 4.76
CA LYS A 225 -3.54 -13.00 6.01
C LYS A 225 -4.48 -12.89 7.21
N GLY A 226 -5.78 -12.70 6.97
CA GLY A 226 -6.78 -12.39 7.99
C GLY A 226 -7.82 -13.49 8.22
N TYR A 227 -8.77 -13.18 9.10
CA TYR A 227 -9.90 -14.04 9.45
C TYR A 227 -11.20 -13.65 8.73
N ALA A 228 -11.17 -12.82 7.68
CA ALA A 228 -12.42 -12.47 7.01
C ALA A 228 -13.02 -13.70 6.34
N GLY A 229 -14.21 -13.97 6.75
CA GLY A 229 -14.99 -15.04 6.15
C GLY A 229 -15.37 -14.67 4.72
N PHE A 230 -15.34 -15.64 3.82
CA PHE A 230 -15.78 -15.54 2.43
C PHE A 230 -17.18 -14.89 2.25
N ALA A 231 -17.98 -14.81 3.31
CA ALA A 231 -19.30 -14.20 3.30
C ALA A 231 -19.27 -12.70 2.94
N HIS A 232 -18.20 -11.97 3.33
CA HIS A 232 -18.08 -10.55 3.05
C HIS A 232 -17.65 -10.27 1.60
N LEU A 233 -16.94 -11.18 0.94
CA LEU A 233 -16.53 -11.01 -0.46
C LEU A 233 -17.72 -10.79 -1.40
N TYR A 234 -18.85 -11.42 -1.09
CA TYR A 234 -20.05 -11.34 -1.95
C TYR A 234 -20.68 -9.95 -1.97
N SER A 235 -20.54 -9.18 -0.88
CA SER A 235 -21.11 -7.83 -0.77
C SER A 235 -20.20 -6.72 -1.29
N LEU A 236 -18.92 -7.03 -1.54
CA LEU A 236 -17.96 -6.02 -1.97
C LEU A 236 -18.01 -5.78 -3.49
N PRO A 237 -17.94 -4.52 -3.93
CA PRO A 237 -17.93 -4.17 -5.36
C PRO A 237 -16.56 -4.41 -6.01
N ILE A 238 -15.97 -5.58 -5.79
CA ILE A 238 -14.63 -5.96 -6.28
C ILE A 238 -14.70 -6.71 -7.61
N THR A 239 -13.65 -6.62 -8.39
CA THR A 239 -13.48 -7.28 -9.70
C THR A 239 -12.32 -8.28 -9.70
N LYS A 240 -11.41 -8.14 -8.74
CA LYS A 240 -10.23 -9.00 -8.58
C LYS A 240 -9.99 -9.39 -7.13
N LEU A 241 -9.31 -10.53 -6.93
CA LEU A 241 -8.81 -11.03 -5.67
C LEU A 241 -7.32 -11.28 -5.79
N LYS A 242 -6.50 -10.68 -4.91
CA LYS A 242 -5.05 -10.91 -4.84
C LYS A 242 -4.75 -11.89 -3.71
N ILE A 243 -4.11 -13.01 -4.05
CA ILE A 243 -3.68 -14.03 -3.08
C ILE A 243 -2.31 -13.62 -2.56
N ASP A 244 -2.22 -13.44 -1.24
CA ASP A 244 -0.99 -13.00 -0.59
C ASP A 244 0.18 -13.97 -0.79
N ARG A 245 1.37 -13.39 -0.89
CA ARG A 245 2.64 -14.10 -1.08
C ARG A 245 2.90 -15.21 -0.05
N SER A 246 2.38 -15.09 1.18
CA SER A 246 2.59 -16.10 2.22
C SER A 246 1.93 -17.43 1.86
N LEU A 247 0.80 -17.42 1.15
CA LEU A 247 0.16 -18.61 0.62
C LEU A 247 0.90 -19.15 -0.61
N ILE A 248 1.38 -18.27 -1.48
CA ILE A 248 2.11 -18.65 -2.69
C ILE A 248 3.48 -19.24 -2.36
N ALA A 249 4.17 -18.72 -1.33
CA ALA A 249 5.47 -19.27 -0.87
C ALA A 249 5.38 -20.73 -0.43
N GLN A 250 4.20 -21.20 -0.02
CA GLN A 250 3.98 -22.56 0.46
C GLN A 250 3.73 -23.57 -0.68
N LEU A 251 3.42 -23.10 -1.89
CA LEU A 251 3.05 -23.96 -3.04
C LEU A 251 4.13 -24.99 -3.45
N SER A 252 5.38 -24.83 -3.01
CA SER A 252 6.48 -25.70 -3.42
C SER A 252 6.74 -26.90 -2.50
N ASN A 253 6.10 -26.99 -1.33
CA ASN A 253 6.61 -27.87 -0.27
C ASN A 253 5.68 -28.98 0.23
N GLN A 254 4.35 -28.94 0.07
CA GLN A 254 3.47 -30.01 0.50
C GLN A 254 2.11 -30.01 -0.23
N HIS A 255 1.49 -31.17 -0.39
CA HIS A 255 0.18 -31.35 -1.07
C HIS A 255 -0.99 -30.60 -0.41
N ASP A 256 -0.92 -30.34 0.90
CA ASP A 256 -2.02 -29.69 1.65
C ASP A 256 -2.09 -28.18 1.40
N ASP A 257 -0.95 -27.51 1.21
CA ASP A 257 -0.90 -26.06 1.01
C ASP A 257 -1.39 -25.65 -0.40
N SER A 258 -1.20 -26.52 -1.38
CA SER A 258 -1.75 -26.33 -2.72
C SER A 258 -3.28 -26.35 -2.75
N LEU A 259 -3.94 -27.05 -1.79
CA LEU A 259 -5.39 -27.12 -1.66
C LEU A 259 -6.00 -25.77 -1.26
N ILE A 260 -5.36 -25.01 -0.38
CA ILE A 260 -5.86 -23.69 0.06
C ILE A 260 -5.88 -22.74 -1.12
N VAL A 261 -4.77 -22.64 -1.86
CA VAL A 261 -4.66 -21.76 -3.03
C VAL A 261 -5.65 -22.19 -4.12
N ALA A 262 -5.73 -23.48 -4.45
CA ALA A 262 -6.66 -24.01 -5.45
C ALA A 262 -8.13 -23.77 -5.05
N SER A 263 -8.46 -23.93 -3.77
CA SER A 263 -9.81 -23.66 -3.24
C SER A 263 -10.14 -22.16 -3.32
N THR A 264 -9.20 -21.30 -3.00
CA THR A 264 -9.34 -19.85 -3.10
C THR A 264 -9.58 -19.42 -4.54
N ILE A 265 -8.77 -19.92 -5.49
CA ILE A 265 -8.96 -19.65 -6.93
C ILE A 265 -10.34 -20.12 -7.38
N THR A 266 -10.72 -21.35 -7.03
CA THR A 266 -12.02 -21.91 -7.41
C THR A 266 -13.18 -21.06 -6.91
N LEU A 267 -13.10 -20.59 -5.66
CA LEU A 267 -14.15 -19.77 -5.06
C LEU A 267 -14.20 -18.37 -5.71
N ALA A 268 -13.06 -17.72 -5.91
CA ALA A 268 -12.99 -16.43 -6.58
C ALA A 268 -13.60 -16.50 -8.00
N LYS A 269 -13.30 -17.57 -8.73
CA LYS A 269 -13.90 -17.82 -10.06
C LYS A 269 -15.42 -17.98 -10.01
N ARG A 270 -15.95 -18.67 -9.00
CA ARG A 270 -17.41 -18.78 -8.81
C ARG A 270 -18.09 -17.46 -8.50
N LEU A 271 -17.34 -16.51 -7.91
CA LEU A 271 -17.78 -15.14 -7.68
C LEU A 271 -17.52 -14.22 -8.91
N SER A 272 -17.08 -14.79 -10.03
CA SER A 272 -16.70 -14.04 -11.25
C SER A 272 -15.57 -13.03 -11.03
N LEU A 273 -14.69 -13.28 -10.05
CA LEU A 273 -13.52 -12.49 -9.79
C LEU A 273 -12.31 -13.01 -10.58
N ARG A 274 -11.48 -12.10 -11.08
CA ARG A 274 -10.14 -12.44 -11.57
C ARG A 274 -9.22 -12.67 -10.38
N VAL A 275 -8.28 -13.59 -10.52
CA VAL A 275 -7.35 -13.95 -9.45
C VAL A 275 -5.93 -13.53 -9.80
N VAL A 276 -5.28 -12.82 -8.91
CA VAL A 276 -3.85 -12.43 -8.97
C VAL A 276 -3.10 -13.19 -7.88
N ALA A 277 -2.02 -13.88 -8.24
CA ALA A 277 -1.12 -14.52 -7.30
C ALA A 277 0.12 -13.64 -7.08
N GLU A 278 0.40 -13.27 -5.84
CA GLU A 278 1.51 -12.42 -5.49
C GLU A 278 2.73 -13.19 -4.98
N GLY A 279 3.91 -12.61 -5.18
CA GLY A 279 5.15 -13.17 -4.65
C GLY A 279 5.56 -14.48 -5.35
N VAL A 280 5.26 -14.62 -6.63
CA VAL A 280 5.74 -15.74 -7.43
C VAL A 280 7.25 -15.59 -7.65
N GLU A 281 8.03 -16.57 -7.14
CA GLU A 281 9.50 -16.55 -7.20
C GLU A 281 10.07 -17.69 -8.04
N THR A 282 9.29 -18.75 -8.27
CA THR A 282 9.77 -19.94 -8.98
C THR A 282 8.86 -20.35 -10.12
N ARG A 283 9.45 -21.08 -11.11
CA ARG A 283 8.71 -21.67 -12.21
C ARG A 283 7.66 -22.70 -11.74
N ASP A 284 8.01 -23.48 -10.71
CA ASP A 284 7.10 -24.51 -10.19
C ASP A 284 5.84 -23.88 -9.58
N GLN A 285 5.98 -22.76 -8.87
CA GLN A 285 4.82 -21.99 -8.39
C GLN A 285 3.93 -21.51 -9.56
N LEU A 286 4.54 -20.99 -10.63
CA LEU A 286 3.81 -20.55 -11.83
C LEU A 286 3.06 -21.70 -12.48
N ILE A 287 3.66 -22.90 -12.59
CA ILE A 287 3.01 -24.09 -13.14
C ILE A 287 1.81 -24.49 -12.27
N CYS A 288 1.99 -24.53 -10.94
CA CYS A 288 0.89 -24.84 -10.01
C CYS A 288 -0.27 -23.84 -10.15
N LEU A 289 0.03 -22.56 -10.26
CA LEU A 289 -0.98 -21.51 -10.45
C LEU A 289 -1.72 -21.65 -11.78
N LYS A 290 -1.00 -21.98 -12.86
CA LYS A 290 -1.60 -22.24 -14.18
C LYS A 290 -2.54 -23.44 -14.14
N LEU A 291 -2.12 -24.54 -13.54
CA LEU A 291 -2.96 -25.72 -13.36
C LEU A 291 -4.19 -25.45 -12.46
N GLY A 292 -4.04 -24.56 -11.48
CA GLY A 292 -5.11 -24.10 -10.61
C GLY A 292 -6.09 -23.11 -11.27
N GLY A 293 -5.80 -22.63 -12.49
CA GLY A 293 -6.64 -21.66 -13.21
C GLY A 293 -6.52 -20.22 -12.70
N CYS A 294 -5.37 -19.84 -12.14
CA CYS A 294 -5.06 -18.45 -11.79
C CYS A 294 -4.96 -17.58 -13.06
N ASP A 295 -5.46 -16.34 -13.04
CA ASP A 295 -5.45 -15.46 -14.21
C ASP A 295 -4.15 -14.69 -14.39
N VAL A 296 -3.60 -14.19 -13.27
CA VAL A 296 -2.48 -13.24 -13.25
C VAL A 296 -1.48 -13.66 -12.19
N ALA A 297 -0.21 -13.52 -12.48
CA ALA A 297 0.88 -13.77 -11.55
C ALA A 297 1.80 -12.54 -11.47
N GLN A 298 2.26 -12.24 -10.27
CA GLN A 298 3.18 -11.14 -9.98
C GLN A 298 4.24 -11.62 -9.00
N GLY A 299 5.51 -11.26 -9.25
CA GLY A 299 6.59 -11.64 -8.35
C GLY A 299 7.98 -11.49 -8.96
N TYR A 300 8.99 -11.80 -8.14
CA TYR A 300 10.40 -11.65 -8.54
C TYR A 300 10.84 -12.70 -9.56
N HIS A 301 10.01 -13.70 -9.83
CA HIS A 301 10.23 -14.62 -10.96
C HIS A 301 10.23 -13.87 -12.29
N PHE A 302 9.43 -12.83 -12.42
CA PHE A 302 9.32 -12.03 -13.63
C PHE A 302 10.19 -10.78 -13.57
N SER A 303 9.96 -9.93 -12.56
CA SER A 303 10.73 -8.72 -12.32
C SER A 303 10.54 -8.18 -10.91
N ARG A 304 11.56 -7.46 -10.43
CA ARG A 304 11.39 -6.51 -9.31
C ARG A 304 10.65 -5.27 -9.81
N PRO A 305 10.08 -4.44 -8.90
CA PRO A 305 9.50 -3.16 -9.28
C PRO A 305 10.50 -2.27 -10.03
N LEU A 306 10.16 -1.82 -11.23
CA LEU A 306 10.98 -1.03 -12.15
C LEU A 306 10.64 0.46 -12.05
N PRO A 307 11.60 1.38 -12.17
CA PRO A 307 11.30 2.78 -12.40
C PRO A 307 10.61 2.96 -13.78
N ALA A 308 9.85 4.06 -13.95
CA ALA A 308 8.97 4.26 -15.10
C ALA A 308 9.70 4.19 -16.46
N GLU A 309 10.94 4.69 -16.51
CA GLU A 309 11.79 4.70 -17.69
C GLU A 309 12.24 3.32 -18.19
N GLN A 310 12.17 2.29 -17.32
CA GLN A 310 12.55 0.93 -17.68
C GLN A 310 11.35 0.06 -18.10
N VAL A 311 10.13 0.57 -17.96
CA VAL A 311 8.92 -0.19 -18.21
C VAL A 311 8.73 -0.53 -19.69
N HIS A 312 9.03 0.40 -20.60
CA HIS A 312 8.96 0.16 -22.05
C HIS A 312 9.91 -0.96 -22.50
N ASP A 313 11.17 -0.86 -22.12
CA ASP A 313 12.18 -1.87 -22.49
C ASP A 313 11.81 -3.24 -21.94
N PHE A 314 11.30 -3.29 -20.70
CA PHE A 314 10.81 -4.54 -20.12
C PHE A 314 9.62 -5.10 -20.89
N HIS A 315 8.62 -4.27 -21.19
CA HIS A 315 7.40 -4.68 -21.88
C HIS A 315 7.72 -5.30 -23.25
N ASP A 316 8.55 -4.63 -24.03
CA ASP A 316 8.95 -5.07 -25.37
C ASP A 316 9.79 -6.36 -25.32
N SER A 317 10.74 -6.43 -24.41
CA SER A 317 11.61 -7.61 -24.27
C SER A 317 10.87 -8.83 -23.74
N PHE A 318 9.91 -8.63 -22.83
CA PHE A 318 9.13 -9.71 -22.25
C PHE A 318 8.12 -10.30 -23.25
N THR A 319 7.54 -9.46 -24.11
CA THR A 319 6.57 -9.89 -25.15
C THR A 319 7.27 -10.64 -26.29
N THR A 320 8.55 -10.37 -26.54
CA THR A 320 9.31 -10.97 -27.65
C THR A 320 10.06 -12.25 -27.29
N THR A 321 10.26 -12.54 -25.99
CA THR A 321 10.99 -13.73 -25.55
C THR A 321 10.01 -14.78 -25.01
N PRO A 322 9.82 -15.94 -25.66
CA PRO A 322 9.06 -17.04 -25.07
C PRO A 322 9.73 -17.44 -23.75
N VAL A 323 9.00 -17.38 -22.65
CA VAL A 323 9.47 -17.91 -21.36
C VAL A 323 9.64 -19.42 -21.52
N ALA A 324 10.91 -19.86 -21.63
CA ALA A 324 11.30 -21.26 -21.86
C ALA A 324 11.07 -22.14 -20.61
#